data_1ef6cb8761808bc4d14da755ebf7b642
#
_entry.id   1ef6cb8761808bc4d14da755ebf7b642
#
_cell.length_a   1.000
_cell.length_b   1.000
_cell.length_c   1.000
_cell.angle_alpha   90.00
_cell.angle_beta   90.00
_cell.angle_gamma   90.00
#
_symmetry.space_group_name_H-M   'P 1'
#
loop_
_entity.id
_entity.type
_entity.pdbx_description
1 polymer ?
#
loop_
_entity_poly.entity_id
_entity_poly.type
_entity_poly.pdbx_seq_one_letter_code
_entity_poly.pdbx_strand_id
1 'polypeptide(L)'
;MISELHYRPADVDASEMTAGFTDRDDFEFLELMNSGTQTIDLSGVKFITGITFDFATAGLRTLEPGARLLIVNDLAAFQQRYGMAFSNQIAGEYTGNLSNDGELITMVDASGTTIHSFTYNDQLPWPEGPDGDGFTLVLIDPSQQPVLDHAAPASWHASGTVGGSPGESNSSTY
;
A
#
# COMPACT_ATOMS: atom_id res chain seq x y z
N MET A 1 8.84 6.06 -0.73
CA MET A 1 8.82 4.69 -1.30
C MET A 1 7.55 3.98 -0.91
N ILE A 2 7.20 2.89 -1.59
CA ILE A 2 6.13 1.99 -1.17
C ILE A 2 6.66 1.14 -0.01
N SER A 3 5.95 1.12 1.11
CA SER A 3 6.33 0.39 2.33
C SER A 3 5.46 -0.82 2.60
N GLU A 4 4.21 -0.82 2.12
CA GLU A 4 3.27 -1.93 2.31
C GLU A 4 2.28 -2.01 1.14
N LEU A 5 1.91 -3.25 0.75
CA LEU A 5 0.89 -3.56 -0.25
C LEU A 5 -0.07 -4.60 0.31
N HIS A 6 -1.37 -4.32 0.25
CA HIS A 6 -2.42 -5.29 0.55
C HIS A 6 -3.19 -5.61 -0.72
N TYR A 7 -2.63 -6.49 -1.54
CA TYR A 7 -3.16 -6.83 -2.86
C TYR A 7 -4.16 -7.99 -2.85
N ARG A 8 -4.24 -8.76 -1.75
CA ARG A 8 -5.18 -9.86 -1.60
C ARG A 8 -5.70 -9.94 -0.16
N PRO A 9 -6.60 -9.04 0.23
CA PRO A 9 -7.19 -9.02 1.56
C PRO A 9 -7.89 -10.34 1.92
N ALA A 10 -8.06 -10.59 3.22
CA ALA A 10 -8.91 -11.68 3.69
C ALA A 10 -10.34 -11.54 3.16
N ASP A 11 -11.02 -12.68 3.01
CA ASP A 11 -12.42 -12.68 2.59
C ASP A 11 -13.30 -11.81 3.51
N VAL A 12 -14.35 -11.28 2.94
CA VAL A 12 -15.32 -10.41 3.62
C VAL A 12 -15.99 -11.15 4.77
N ASP A 13 -15.97 -10.60 5.96
CA ASP A 13 -16.59 -11.18 7.14
C ASP A 13 -18.11 -10.87 7.22
N ALA A 14 -18.80 -11.47 8.22
CA ALA A 14 -20.24 -11.30 8.38
C ALA A 14 -20.64 -9.85 8.76
N SER A 15 -19.78 -9.10 9.43
CA SER A 15 -20.01 -7.69 9.78
C SER A 15 -19.91 -6.80 8.54
N GLU A 16 -18.88 -7.04 7.72
CA GLU A 16 -18.62 -6.35 6.47
C GLU A 16 -19.73 -6.63 5.45
N MET A 17 -20.16 -7.90 5.33
CA MET A 17 -21.33 -8.27 4.50
C MET A 17 -22.61 -7.55 4.95
N THR A 18 -22.82 -7.41 6.26
CA THR A 18 -23.97 -6.67 6.81
C THR A 18 -23.88 -5.18 6.49
N ALA A 19 -22.68 -4.63 6.43
CA ALA A 19 -22.42 -3.24 6.02
C ALA A 19 -22.55 -3.03 4.49
N GLY A 20 -22.67 -4.12 3.70
CA GLY A 20 -22.91 -4.06 2.26
C GLY A 20 -21.71 -4.39 1.39
N PHE A 21 -20.56 -4.70 1.98
CA PHE A 21 -19.37 -5.11 1.23
C PHE A 21 -19.45 -6.59 0.87
N THR A 22 -19.13 -6.91 -0.37
CA THR A 22 -19.20 -8.29 -0.90
C THR A 22 -17.93 -8.71 -1.63
N ASP A 23 -17.05 -7.76 -1.89
CA ASP A 23 -15.77 -7.97 -2.56
C ASP A 23 -14.63 -7.70 -1.58
N ARG A 24 -13.67 -8.63 -1.48
CA ARG A 24 -12.49 -8.42 -0.64
C ARG A 24 -11.56 -7.35 -1.20
N ASP A 25 -11.57 -7.16 -2.51
CA ASP A 25 -10.71 -6.19 -3.18
C ASP A 25 -11.05 -4.74 -2.78
N ASP A 26 -12.28 -4.48 -2.27
CA ASP A 26 -12.65 -3.20 -1.67
C ASP A 26 -11.75 -2.80 -0.48
N PHE A 27 -11.10 -3.78 0.16
CA PHE A 27 -10.24 -3.59 1.34
C PHE A 27 -8.74 -3.49 1.01
N GLU A 28 -8.38 -3.43 -0.27
CA GLU A 28 -7.00 -3.24 -0.70
C GLU A 28 -6.46 -1.86 -0.33
N PHE A 29 -5.17 -1.80 -0.09
CA PHE A 29 -4.46 -0.53 0.09
C PHE A 29 -2.99 -0.61 -0.32
N LEU A 30 -2.42 0.57 -0.55
CA LEU A 30 -1.00 0.81 -0.76
C LEU A 30 -0.54 1.87 0.23
N GLU A 31 0.60 1.61 0.87
CA GLU A 31 1.23 2.57 1.78
C GLU A 31 2.50 3.16 1.20
N LEU A 32 2.63 4.48 1.30
CA LEU A 32 3.87 5.22 1.06
C LEU A 32 4.51 5.63 2.37
N MET A 33 5.84 5.54 2.44
CA MET A 33 6.64 6.06 3.55
C MET A 33 7.69 7.04 3.05
N ASN A 34 7.87 8.15 3.78
CA ASN A 34 9.01 9.04 3.60
C ASN A 34 10.18 8.60 4.49
N SER A 35 11.13 7.90 3.92
CA SER A 35 12.36 7.48 4.63
C SER A 35 13.48 8.54 4.59
N GLY A 36 13.22 9.68 3.97
CA GLY A 36 14.17 10.81 3.90
C GLY A 36 14.07 11.71 5.11
N THR A 37 14.85 12.79 5.05
CA THR A 37 14.94 13.81 6.12
C THR A 37 14.25 15.13 5.76
N GLN A 38 13.62 15.20 4.60
CA GLN A 38 12.91 16.39 4.11
C GLN A 38 11.45 16.03 3.85
N THR A 39 10.53 16.97 4.07
CA THR A 39 9.14 16.87 3.64
C THR A 39 9.06 16.71 2.13
N ILE A 40 8.24 15.76 1.67
CA ILE A 40 7.99 15.50 0.24
C ILE A 40 6.65 16.11 -0.15
N ASP A 41 6.64 16.91 -1.23
CA ASP A 41 5.41 17.35 -1.90
C ASP A 41 5.05 16.35 -3.00
N LEU A 42 3.90 15.71 -2.88
CA LEU A 42 3.37 14.71 -3.80
C LEU A 42 2.41 15.30 -4.84
N SER A 43 2.15 16.62 -4.83
CA SER A 43 1.08 17.26 -5.66
C SER A 43 1.19 16.98 -7.17
N GLY A 44 2.38 16.67 -7.67
CA GLY A 44 2.60 16.31 -9.08
C GLY A 44 2.78 14.82 -9.33
N VAL A 45 2.68 14.00 -8.30
CA VAL A 45 2.94 12.55 -8.38
C VAL A 45 1.67 11.82 -8.81
N LYS A 46 1.84 10.75 -9.61
CA LYS A 46 0.75 9.88 -10.08
C LYS A 46 1.19 8.43 -10.09
N PHE A 47 0.24 7.53 -9.77
CA PHE A 47 0.32 6.13 -10.16
C PHE A 47 -0.35 5.95 -11.52
N ILE A 48 0.31 5.23 -12.44
CA ILE A 48 -0.13 5.08 -13.83
C ILE A 48 -0.22 3.63 -14.31
N THR A 49 0.31 2.68 -13.53
CA THR A 49 0.15 1.23 -13.75
C THR A 49 -0.01 0.53 -12.41
N GLY A 50 -0.65 -0.62 -12.42
CA GLY A 50 -1.20 -1.32 -11.29
C GLY A 50 -2.50 -0.65 -10.87
N ILE A 51 -2.39 0.45 -10.20
CA ILE A 51 -3.51 1.33 -9.84
C ILE A 51 -3.41 2.67 -10.58
N THR A 52 -4.50 3.42 -10.60
CA THR A 52 -4.50 4.83 -11.06
C THR A 52 -4.85 5.76 -9.90
N PHE A 53 -3.93 6.67 -9.59
CA PHE A 53 -4.13 7.68 -8.55
C PHE A 53 -3.38 8.97 -8.88
N ASP A 54 -4.02 10.13 -8.69
CA ASP A 54 -3.41 11.44 -8.94
C ASP A 54 -3.40 12.26 -7.65
N PHE A 55 -2.22 12.50 -7.10
CA PHE A 55 -2.07 13.32 -5.90
C PHE A 55 -2.50 14.77 -6.07
N ALA A 56 -2.65 15.28 -7.31
CA ALA A 56 -3.19 16.63 -7.52
C ALA A 56 -4.61 16.79 -6.95
N THR A 57 -5.38 15.70 -6.88
CA THR A 57 -6.75 15.68 -6.35
C THR A 57 -6.85 15.11 -4.93
N ALA A 58 -5.74 14.65 -4.35
CA ALA A 58 -5.70 14.03 -3.03
C ALA A 58 -5.99 15.03 -1.90
N GLY A 59 -6.58 14.51 -0.82
CA GLY A 59 -6.78 15.26 0.43
C GLY A 59 -5.47 15.55 1.16
N LEU A 60 -4.53 14.60 1.12
CA LEU A 60 -3.18 14.70 1.66
C LEU A 60 -2.16 14.61 0.53
N ARG A 61 -1.24 15.58 0.47
CA ARG A 61 -0.24 15.71 -0.60
C ARG A 61 1.17 15.97 -0.09
N THR A 62 1.34 16.09 1.21
CA THR A 62 2.66 16.26 1.84
C THR A 62 2.95 15.07 2.73
N LEU A 63 4.19 14.61 2.72
CA LEU A 63 4.65 13.48 3.49
C LEU A 63 5.90 13.89 4.29
N GLU A 64 5.71 14.12 5.59
CA GLU A 64 6.78 14.50 6.51
C GLU A 64 7.81 13.36 6.68
N PRO A 65 9.06 13.68 7.09
CA PRO A 65 10.04 12.65 7.40
C PRO A 65 9.53 11.60 8.37
N GLY A 66 9.66 10.33 8.02
CA GLY A 66 9.17 9.20 8.80
C GLY A 66 7.66 8.95 8.75
N ALA A 67 6.90 9.86 8.14
CA ALA A 67 5.44 9.70 8.02
C ALA A 67 5.06 8.65 6.99
N ARG A 68 3.86 8.10 7.17
CA ARG A 68 3.19 7.16 6.26
C ARG A 68 1.92 7.77 5.71
N LEU A 69 1.56 7.36 4.50
CA LEU A 69 0.38 7.81 3.78
C LEU A 69 -0.24 6.64 3.04
N LEU A 70 -1.55 6.48 3.19
CA LEU A 70 -2.34 5.40 2.62
C LEU A 70 -3.11 5.87 1.38
N ILE A 71 -3.18 5.01 0.38
CA ILE A 71 -4.08 5.11 -0.75
C ILE A 71 -4.90 3.82 -0.73
N VAL A 72 -6.22 3.92 -0.69
CA VAL A 72 -7.12 2.78 -0.47
C VAL A 72 -7.97 2.53 -1.71
N ASN A 73 -8.49 1.32 -1.86
CA ASN A 73 -9.44 1.01 -2.94
C ASN A 73 -10.79 1.69 -2.66
N ASP A 74 -11.42 1.35 -1.54
CA ASP A 74 -12.66 1.94 -1.06
C ASP A 74 -12.50 2.46 0.37
N LEU A 75 -12.74 3.75 0.57
CA LEU A 75 -12.57 4.41 1.86
C LEU A 75 -13.53 3.88 2.93
N ALA A 76 -14.77 3.59 2.54
CA ALA A 76 -15.78 3.11 3.48
C ALA A 76 -15.47 1.66 3.92
N ALA A 77 -15.01 0.80 2.98
CA ALA A 77 -14.54 -0.54 3.28
C ALA A 77 -13.32 -0.50 4.20
N PHE A 78 -12.32 0.32 3.87
CA PHE A 78 -11.14 0.49 4.71
C PHE A 78 -11.50 0.92 6.14
N GLN A 79 -12.39 1.91 6.28
CA GLN A 79 -12.84 2.38 7.59
C GLN A 79 -13.66 1.34 8.36
N GLN A 80 -14.42 0.50 7.65
CA GLN A 80 -15.17 -0.62 8.25
C GLN A 80 -14.23 -1.65 8.87
N ARG A 81 -13.14 -2.00 8.20
CA ARG A 81 -12.17 -3.03 8.64
C ARG A 81 -11.16 -2.51 9.65
N TYR A 82 -10.58 -1.33 9.39
CA TYR A 82 -9.46 -0.78 10.15
C TYR A 82 -9.86 0.35 11.11
N GLY A 83 -11.10 0.85 11.02
CA GLY A 83 -11.59 1.94 11.85
C GLY A 83 -11.18 3.32 11.34
N MET A 84 -11.60 4.35 12.09
CA MET A 84 -11.44 5.77 11.70
C MET A 84 -10.10 6.39 12.14
N ALA A 85 -9.27 5.66 12.89
CA ALA A 85 -8.03 6.19 13.46
C ALA A 85 -7.03 6.66 12.40
N PHE A 86 -7.07 6.06 11.21
CA PHE A 86 -6.16 6.32 10.09
C PHE A 86 -6.60 7.45 9.14
N SER A 87 -7.76 8.09 9.39
CA SER A 87 -8.34 9.11 8.49
C SER A 87 -7.38 10.25 8.17
N ASN A 88 -6.45 10.58 9.07
CA ASN A 88 -5.45 11.62 8.88
C ASN A 88 -4.25 11.16 8.03
N GLN A 89 -4.20 9.90 7.64
CA GLN A 89 -3.12 9.31 6.84
C GLN A 89 -3.61 8.86 5.46
N ILE A 90 -4.91 8.93 5.18
CA ILE A 90 -5.48 8.50 3.90
C ILE A 90 -5.47 9.67 2.92
N ALA A 91 -4.77 9.50 1.78
CA ALA A 91 -4.73 10.49 0.70
C ALA A 91 -6.00 10.49 -0.15
N GLY A 92 -6.59 9.33 -0.34
CA GLY A 92 -7.81 9.14 -1.12
C GLY A 92 -7.97 7.72 -1.63
N GLU A 93 -8.96 7.56 -2.53
CA GLU A 93 -9.27 6.29 -3.21
C GLU A 93 -8.59 6.26 -4.58
N TYR A 94 -8.03 5.11 -4.92
CA TYR A 94 -7.50 4.86 -6.27
C TYR A 94 -8.56 4.17 -7.15
N THR A 95 -8.29 4.06 -8.43
CA THR A 95 -9.10 3.28 -9.37
C THR A 95 -8.31 2.10 -9.92
N GLY A 96 -9.00 1.00 -10.20
CA GLY A 96 -8.44 -0.30 -10.50
C GLY A 96 -8.32 -1.16 -9.25
N ASN A 97 -7.78 -2.36 -9.36
CA ASN A 97 -7.49 -3.27 -8.28
C ASN A 97 -6.02 -3.70 -8.39
N LEU A 98 -5.40 -4.00 -7.27
CA LEU A 98 -4.08 -4.64 -7.25
C LEU A 98 -4.22 -6.10 -7.69
N SER A 99 -3.42 -6.54 -8.65
CA SER A 99 -3.50 -7.91 -9.17
C SER A 99 -3.12 -8.95 -8.11
N ASN A 100 -3.97 -9.96 -7.92
CA ASN A 100 -3.69 -11.08 -7.03
C ASN A 100 -2.51 -11.95 -7.50
N ASP A 101 -2.20 -11.93 -8.81
CA ASP A 101 -1.13 -12.72 -9.43
C ASP A 101 0.18 -11.92 -9.60
N GLY A 102 0.22 -10.70 -9.04
CA GLY A 102 1.33 -9.77 -9.21
C GLY A 102 1.22 -8.89 -10.45
N GLU A 103 1.83 -7.70 -10.38
CA GLU A 103 1.81 -6.73 -11.48
C GLU A 103 2.90 -5.67 -11.35
N LEU A 104 3.06 -4.90 -12.44
CA LEU A 104 3.91 -3.72 -12.46
C LEU A 104 3.19 -2.54 -11.81
N ILE A 105 3.81 -1.94 -10.80
CA ILE A 105 3.39 -0.65 -10.23
C ILE A 105 4.36 0.42 -10.69
N THR A 106 3.83 1.52 -11.25
CA THR A 106 4.66 2.65 -11.69
C THR A 106 4.13 3.96 -11.14
N MET A 107 5.02 4.72 -10.54
CA MET A 107 4.81 6.06 -10.02
C MET A 107 5.66 7.06 -10.83
N VAL A 108 5.06 8.15 -11.28
CA VAL A 108 5.71 9.19 -12.08
C VAL A 108 5.57 10.57 -11.43
N ASP A 109 6.46 11.49 -11.80
CA ASP A 109 6.36 12.91 -11.44
C ASP A 109 5.42 13.68 -12.39
N ALA A 110 5.27 14.99 -12.15
CA ALA A 110 4.43 15.87 -12.97
C ALA A 110 4.83 15.95 -14.45
N SER A 111 6.10 15.64 -14.78
CA SER A 111 6.60 15.61 -16.17
C SER A 111 6.35 14.26 -16.86
N GLY A 112 5.88 13.24 -16.12
CA GLY A 112 5.77 11.87 -16.56
C GLY A 112 7.06 11.06 -16.42
N THR A 113 8.08 11.60 -15.74
CA THR A 113 9.32 10.87 -15.46
C THR A 113 9.07 9.84 -14.36
N THR A 114 9.52 8.60 -14.57
CA THR A 114 9.39 7.53 -13.58
C THR A 114 10.18 7.86 -12.32
N ILE A 115 9.48 7.96 -11.19
CA ILE A 115 10.06 8.09 -9.84
C ILE A 115 10.38 6.69 -9.29
N HIS A 116 9.44 5.75 -9.47
CA HIS A 116 9.53 4.40 -8.94
C HIS A 116 8.75 3.43 -9.81
N SER A 117 9.32 2.26 -10.08
CA SER A 117 8.65 1.22 -10.86
C SER A 117 9.21 -0.14 -10.47
N PHE A 118 8.35 -1.09 -10.14
CA PHE A 118 8.72 -2.48 -9.84
C PHE A 118 7.53 -3.39 -10.05
N THR A 119 7.81 -4.69 -10.22
CA THR A 119 6.80 -5.74 -10.28
C THR A 119 6.83 -6.54 -8.99
N TYR A 120 5.73 -6.61 -8.26
CA TYR A 120 5.53 -7.62 -7.20
C TYR A 120 4.90 -8.88 -7.79
N ASN A 121 4.97 -9.99 -7.07
CA ASN A 121 4.42 -11.27 -7.51
C ASN A 121 3.92 -12.09 -6.30
N ASP A 122 3.07 -13.07 -6.55
CA ASP A 122 2.51 -14.03 -5.60
C ASP A 122 3.31 -15.33 -5.53
N GLN A 123 4.12 -15.63 -6.57
CA GLN A 123 4.86 -16.89 -6.70
C GLN A 123 6.18 -16.88 -5.93
N LEU A 124 6.58 -18.03 -5.41
CA LEU A 124 7.91 -18.21 -4.80
C LEU A 124 9.02 -17.66 -5.71
N PRO A 125 10.00 -16.96 -5.18
CA PRO A 125 10.35 -16.81 -3.77
C PRO A 125 9.72 -15.60 -3.04
N TRP A 126 8.60 -15.03 -3.52
CA TRP A 126 7.86 -14.01 -2.81
C TRP A 126 7.19 -14.60 -1.55
N PRO A 127 6.90 -13.78 -0.51
CA PRO A 127 6.21 -14.26 0.69
C PRO A 127 4.83 -14.85 0.38
N GLU A 128 4.51 -16.04 0.91
CA GLU A 128 3.25 -16.74 0.63
C GLU A 128 2.03 -16.17 1.39
N GLY A 129 2.23 -15.62 2.61
CA GLY A 129 1.14 -15.11 3.44
C GLY A 129 0.25 -14.03 2.78
N PRO A 130 0.80 -13.08 1.99
CA PRO A 130 0.00 -12.12 1.24
C PRO A 130 -0.85 -12.73 0.12
N ASP A 131 -0.53 -13.93 -0.34
CA ASP A 131 -1.28 -14.64 -1.38
C ASP A 131 -2.49 -15.41 -0.82
N GLY A 132 -3.46 -14.69 -0.26
CA GLY A 132 -4.79 -15.23 0.09
C GLY A 132 -5.03 -15.51 1.57
N ASP A 133 -3.99 -15.48 2.43
CA ASP A 133 -4.16 -15.60 3.88
C ASP A 133 -4.50 -14.26 4.55
N GLY A 134 -4.64 -13.19 3.74
CA GLY A 134 -5.02 -11.85 4.19
C GLY A 134 -3.91 -11.07 4.87
N PHE A 135 -2.66 -11.53 4.82
CA PHE A 135 -1.50 -10.73 5.23
C PHE A 135 -1.16 -9.70 4.17
N THR A 136 -0.36 -8.69 4.52
CA THR A 136 0.15 -7.70 3.58
C THR A 136 1.59 -8.03 3.19
N LEU A 137 2.02 -7.52 2.05
CA LEU A 137 3.41 -7.54 1.62
C LEU A 137 4.10 -6.29 2.18
N VAL A 138 5.06 -6.49 3.08
CA VAL A 138 5.73 -5.42 3.84
C VAL A 138 7.20 -5.34 3.48
N LEU A 139 7.70 -4.12 3.20
CA LEU A 139 9.12 -3.88 2.98
C LEU A 139 9.90 -4.10 4.29
N ILE A 140 10.94 -4.95 4.26
CA ILE A 140 11.68 -5.39 5.47
C ILE A 140 12.22 -4.21 6.28
N ASP A 141 12.85 -3.26 5.63
CA ASP A 141 13.37 -2.06 6.29
C ASP A 141 13.26 -0.85 5.36
N PRO A 142 12.15 -0.10 5.44
CA PRO A 142 11.96 1.10 4.63
C PRO A 142 12.91 2.24 5.00
N SER A 143 13.65 2.15 6.10
CA SER A 143 14.65 3.14 6.53
C SER A 143 16.05 2.85 6.01
N GLN A 144 16.30 1.65 5.47
CA GLN A 144 17.62 1.21 5.00
C GLN A 144 18.17 2.11 3.88
N GLN A 145 19.48 2.36 3.94
CA GLN A 145 20.20 3.04 2.87
C GLN A 145 21.40 2.18 2.39
N PRO A 146 21.58 1.98 1.09
CA PRO A 146 20.67 2.42 0.01
C PRO A 146 19.29 1.76 0.12
N VAL A 147 18.30 2.40 -0.48
CA VAL A 147 16.90 1.89 -0.51
C VAL A 147 16.89 0.47 -1.07
N LEU A 148 16.12 -0.42 -0.43
CA LEU A 148 15.94 -1.81 -0.88
C LEU A 148 15.37 -1.87 -2.31
N ASP A 149 15.84 -2.85 -3.06
CA ASP A 149 15.28 -3.12 -4.39
C ASP A 149 13.87 -3.73 -4.24
N HIS A 150 12.85 -2.97 -4.58
CA HIS A 150 11.46 -3.41 -4.51
C HIS A 150 11.13 -4.55 -5.48
N ALA A 151 11.92 -4.75 -6.54
CA ALA A 151 11.75 -5.88 -7.44
C ALA A 151 12.35 -7.19 -6.90
N ALA A 152 13.11 -7.13 -5.81
CA ALA A 152 13.71 -8.30 -5.19
C ALA A 152 12.78 -8.90 -4.14
N PRO A 153 12.33 -10.17 -4.26
CA PRO A 153 11.49 -10.83 -3.25
C PRO A 153 12.08 -10.78 -1.84
N ALA A 154 13.42 -10.85 -1.73
CA ALA A 154 14.14 -10.79 -0.46
C ALA A 154 14.04 -9.44 0.26
N SER A 155 13.49 -8.40 -0.40
CA SER A 155 13.22 -7.10 0.22
C SER A 155 11.90 -7.07 0.98
N TRP A 156 11.09 -8.11 0.86
CA TRP A 156 9.73 -8.16 1.38
C TRP A 156 9.51 -9.34 2.33
N HIS A 157 8.55 -9.19 3.23
CA HIS A 157 8.02 -10.26 4.08
C HIS A 157 6.49 -10.12 4.22
N ALA A 158 5.82 -11.17 4.68
CA ALA A 158 4.44 -11.07 5.10
C ALA A 158 4.34 -10.25 6.40
N SER A 159 3.28 -9.47 6.56
CA SER A 159 3.00 -8.76 7.83
C SER A 159 2.89 -9.73 9.00
N GLY A 160 3.06 -9.23 10.23
CA GLY A 160 2.93 -10.04 11.44
C GLY A 160 1.50 -10.40 11.83
N THR A 161 0.52 -9.72 11.23
CA THR A 161 -0.92 -9.91 11.48
C THR A 161 -1.70 -9.87 10.17
N VAL A 162 -2.82 -10.57 10.12
CA VAL A 162 -3.79 -10.44 9.02
C VAL A 162 -4.27 -9.00 8.94
N GLY A 163 -4.35 -8.45 7.74
CA GLY A 163 -4.69 -7.05 7.49
C GLY A 163 -3.49 -6.09 7.57
N GLY A 164 -2.31 -6.57 7.98
CA GLY A 164 -1.12 -5.71 8.07
C GLY A 164 -1.12 -4.72 9.23
N SER A 165 -0.41 -3.62 9.04
CA SER A 165 -0.31 -2.52 9.99
C SER A 165 -0.36 -1.16 9.28
N PRO A 166 -1.45 -0.86 8.54
CA PRO A 166 -1.57 0.36 7.76
C PRO A 166 -1.34 1.60 8.62
N GLY A 167 -0.50 2.51 8.16
CA GLY A 167 -0.21 3.77 8.85
C GLY A 167 0.73 3.66 10.06
N GLU A 168 1.14 2.46 10.44
CA GLU A 168 1.99 2.20 11.59
C GLU A 168 3.35 1.61 11.19
N SER A 169 4.32 1.68 12.10
CA SER A 169 5.60 0.99 11.87
C SER A 169 5.40 -0.51 11.99
N ASN A 170 5.73 -1.24 10.94
CA ASN A 170 5.79 -2.69 11.00
C ASN A 170 6.86 -3.12 12.01
N SER A 171 6.46 -3.45 13.23
CA SER A 171 7.35 -4.08 14.19
C SER A 171 7.47 -5.54 13.80
N SER A 172 8.43 -5.86 12.92
CA SER A 172 8.84 -7.24 12.71
C SER A 172 9.54 -7.73 13.98
N THR A 173 8.83 -8.50 14.79
CA THR A 173 9.49 -9.45 15.67
C THR A 173 9.92 -10.62 14.79
N TYR A 174 11.19 -10.60 14.35
CA TYR A 174 11.84 -11.75 13.74
C TYR A 174 12.09 -12.83 14.80
#